data_b791e84154c6b3125ce359eb36445695
#
_entry.id   b791e84154c6b3125ce359eb36445695
#
_cell.length_a   1.000
_cell.length_b   1.000
_cell.length_c   1.000
_cell.angle_alpha   90.00
_cell.angle_beta   90.00
_cell.angle_gamma   90.00
#
_symmetry.space_group_name_H-M   'P 1'
#
loop_
_entity.id
_entity.type
_entity.pdbx_description
1 polymer ?
#
loop_
_entity_poly.entity_id
_entity_poly.type
_entity_poly.pdbx_seq_one_letter_code
_entity_poly.pdbx_strand_id
1 'polypeptide(L)'
;MTPMLTSVIKRRLADTRGLLAEEGVDALLVSGSENRRYLSGFTAREEILHESCGCLLITPGAALLFTDFRYQEWAAAEVSEFDIVVYQAGLGAVLAEQLGALRVGRLGFETSHLSFGQYQRLTKAAADAGLEVEWVPADGLVEGLREVKIPAEVAKMRQALALTEKVFTEVSALLRPGLTEARIAWEIERRLREAGAEGLAFPPIVAAGANSARPHHRPGGYAIQAGEPIIIDMGGRVEGYCADLTRTVILGEAPERFREIYSLVRRAQTRAEAGLKAGMESLAGDALAREIIVQAGYGEAFGHSLGHGVGLAVHEAPSLSPVKERNTVLQAGSIVTVEPGIYLSGWGGVRLEDMALIQADRAEILTGLGFYDF
;
A
#
# COMPACT_ATOMS: atom_id res chain seq x y z
N MET A 1 9.62 1.97 -23.26
CA MET A 1 8.32 2.40 -22.69
C MET A 1 7.24 2.40 -23.76
N THR A 2 5.97 2.03 -23.45
CA THR A 2 4.87 2.09 -24.42
C THR A 2 4.37 3.53 -24.58
N PRO A 3 3.82 3.94 -25.76
CA PRO A 3 3.27 5.29 -25.95
C PRO A 3 2.18 5.67 -24.93
N MET A 4 1.40 4.70 -24.47
CA MET A 4 0.37 4.90 -23.46
C MET A 4 0.97 5.25 -22.09
N LEU A 5 2.03 4.58 -21.66
CA LEU A 5 2.71 4.87 -20.39
C LEU A 5 3.35 6.25 -20.41
N THR A 6 3.98 6.63 -21.53
CA THR A 6 4.56 7.98 -21.72
C THR A 6 3.48 9.07 -21.54
N SER A 7 2.29 8.88 -22.11
CA SER A 7 1.21 9.87 -21.99
C SER A 7 0.69 9.98 -20.54
N VAL A 8 0.63 8.87 -19.79
CA VAL A 8 0.26 8.86 -18.38
C VAL A 8 1.28 9.60 -17.51
N ILE A 9 2.57 9.37 -17.74
CA ILE A 9 3.65 10.06 -17.02
C ILE A 9 3.62 11.57 -17.28
N LYS A 10 3.45 12.00 -18.53
CA LYS A 10 3.29 13.43 -18.88
C LYS A 10 2.14 14.09 -18.14
N ARG A 11 1.00 13.44 -18.06
CA ARG A 11 -0.15 13.92 -17.30
C ARG A 11 0.18 14.06 -15.82
N ARG A 12 0.75 13.00 -15.20
CA ARG A 12 1.13 13.01 -13.78
C ARG A 12 2.13 14.12 -13.44
N LEU A 13 3.10 14.37 -14.34
CA LEU A 13 4.02 15.50 -14.21
C LEU A 13 3.31 16.85 -14.30
N ALA A 14 2.33 17.00 -15.21
CA ALA A 14 1.54 18.22 -15.30
C ALA A 14 0.69 18.45 -14.04
N ASP A 15 0.04 17.39 -13.54
CA ASP A 15 -0.75 17.44 -12.31
C ASP A 15 0.15 17.79 -11.09
N THR A 16 1.33 17.17 -10.97
CA THR A 16 2.31 17.51 -9.92
C THR A 16 2.76 18.97 -10.01
N ARG A 17 3.05 19.48 -11.19
CA ARG A 17 3.41 20.89 -11.40
C ARG A 17 2.30 21.87 -11.02
N GLY A 18 1.03 21.47 -11.21
CA GLY A 18 -0.12 22.22 -10.71
C GLY A 18 -0.09 22.34 -9.18
N LEU A 19 0.12 21.23 -8.49
CA LEU A 19 0.22 21.21 -7.02
C LEU A 19 1.41 22.02 -6.49
N LEU A 20 2.57 22.03 -7.18
CA LEU A 20 3.69 22.89 -6.78
C LEU A 20 3.31 24.37 -6.77
N ALA A 21 2.53 24.81 -7.78
CA ALA A 21 2.08 26.19 -7.87
C ALA A 21 1.07 26.53 -6.76
N GLU A 22 0.18 25.60 -6.40
CA GLU A 22 -0.80 25.76 -5.32
C GLU A 22 -0.11 25.85 -3.95
N GLU A 23 0.90 25.03 -3.69
CA GLU A 23 1.69 25.00 -2.46
C GLU A 23 2.75 26.11 -2.39
N GLY A 24 2.96 26.82 -3.49
CA GLY A 24 3.95 27.90 -3.59
C GLY A 24 5.38 27.42 -3.40
N VAL A 25 5.73 26.23 -3.89
CA VAL A 25 7.09 25.69 -3.89
C VAL A 25 7.65 25.68 -5.31
N ASP A 26 8.97 25.96 -5.45
CA ASP A 26 9.64 26.05 -6.75
C ASP A 26 9.95 24.68 -7.32
N ALA A 27 10.14 23.68 -6.45
CA ALA A 27 10.47 22.33 -6.83
C ALA A 27 9.98 21.30 -5.80
N LEU A 28 9.85 20.03 -6.22
CA LEU A 28 9.59 18.88 -5.35
C LEU A 28 10.74 17.86 -5.47
N LEU A 29 11.32 17.50 -4.34
CA LEU A 29 12.24 16.39 -4.21
C LEU A 29 11.45 15.13 -3.79
N VAL A 30 11.33 14.16 -4.71
CA VAL A 30 10.63 12.90 -4.51
C VAL A 30 11.65 11.82 -4.19
N SER A 31 11.60 11.28 -2.98
CA SER A 31 12.50 10.24 -2.47
C SER A 31 11.82 8.89 -2.26
N GLY A 32 10.50 8.86 -2.10
CA GLY A 32 9.71 7.63 -1.95
C GLY A 32 9.71 6.77 -3.21
N SER A 33 9.97 5.48 -3.08
CA SER A 33 10.05 4.55 -4.21
C SER A 33 8.76 4.44 -5.01
N GLU A 34 7.62 4.42 -4.33
CA GLU A 34 6.28 4.35 -4.93
C GLU A 34 5.96 5.64 -5.70
N ASN A 35 6.26 6.81 -5.11
CA ASN A 35 6.06 8.11 -5.73
C ASN A 35 7.00 8.29 -6.94
N ARG A 36 8.26 7.90 -6.80
CA ARG A 36 9.22 7.89 -7.90
C ARG A 36 8.74 7.00 -9.06
N ARG A 37 8.31 5.77 -8.78
CA ARG A 37 7.74 4.86 -9.80
C ARG A 37 6.49 5.46 -10.44
N TYR A 38 5.60 6.03 -9.66
CA TYR A 38 4.37 6.64 -10.16
C TYR A 38 4.64 7.76 -11.15
N LEU A 39 5.58 8.65 -10.84
CA LEU A 39 5.87 9.84 -11.63
C LEU A 39 6.81 9.60 -12.83
N SER A 40 7.75 8.66 -12.71
CA SER A 40 8.78 8.45 -13.74
C SER A 40 8.70 7.11 -14.47
N GLY A 41 8.01 6.13 -13.90
CA GLY A 41 8.03 4.74 -14.35
C GLY A 41 9.26 3.96 -13.90
N PHE A 42 10.21 4.57 -13.19
CA PHE A 42 11.42 3.90 -12.71
C PHE A 42 11.08 2.85 -11.64
N THR A 43 11.37 1.58 -11.94
CA THR A 43 10.91 0.44 -11.14
C THR A 43 11.87 0.03 -10.04
N ALA A 44 13.10 0.55 -9.99
CA ALA A 44 14.04 0.27 -8.92
C ALA A 44 13.47 0.69 -7.55
N ARG A 45 13.64 -0.17 -6.56
CA ARG A 45 13.08 -0.02 -5.22
C ARG A 45 14.15 -0.27 -4.17
N GLU A 46 14.13 0.55 -3.12
CA GLU A 46 14.97 0.39 -1.96
C GLU A 46 14.45 -0.78 -1.10
N GLU A 47 15.36 -1.69 -0.73
CA GLU A 47 15.09 -2.73 0.26
C GLU A 47 15.55 -2.31 1.67
N ILE A 48 16.44 -1.32 1.74
CA ILE A 48 17.09 -0.86 2.97
C ILE A 48 16.97 0.68 3.06
N LEU A 49 16.45 1.19 4.16
CA LEU A 49 16.12 2.60 4.37
C LEU A 49 17.28 3.59 4.12
N HIS A 50 18.52 3.19 4.34
CA HIS A 50 19.68 4.08 4.15
C HIS A 50 20.31 4.00 2.76
N GLU A 51 19.84 3.10 1.92
CA GLU A 51 20.20 3.02 0.51
C GLU A 51 19.19 3.82 -0.33
N SER A 52 19.62 4.26 -1.50
CA SER A 52 18.75 4.93 -2.46
C SER A 52 19.06 4.44 -3.86
N CYS A 53 18.01 4.09 -4.60
CA CYS A 53 18.08 3.83 -6.03
C CYS A 53 18.03 5.12 -6.86
N GLY A 54 17.65 6.24 -6.22
CA GLY A 54 17.53 7.56 -6.83
C GLY A 54 16.39 8.38 -6.27
N CYS A 55 16.32 9.63 -6.68
CA CYS A 55 15.21 10.54 -6.37
C CYS A 55 14.88 11.41 -7.58
N LEU A 56 13.69 12.04 -7.55
CA LEU A 56 13.30 12.98 -8.61
C LEU A 56 13.40 14.41 -8.07
N LEU A 57 13.76 15.33 -8.95
CA LEU A 57 13.57 16.77 -8.74
C LEU A 57 12.67 17.28 -9.87
N ILE A 58 11.51 17.79 -9.50
CA ILE A 58 10.49 18.27 -10.43
C ILE A 58 10.30 19.76 -10.20
N THR A 59 10.46 20.55 -11.24
CA THR A 59 10.16 21.98 -11.27
C THR A 59 9.12 22.27 -12.35
N PRO A 60 8.57 23.50 -12.47
CA PRO A 60 7.70 23.86 -13.57
C PRO A 60 8.30 23.60 -14.97
N GLY A 61 9.64 23.72 -15.12
CA GLY A 61 10.32 23.60 -16.41
C GLY A 61 11.22 22.37 -16.56
N ALA A 62 11.59 21.70 -15.47
CA ALA A 62 12.52 20.56 -15.52
C ALA A 62 11.95 19.34 -14.79
N ALA A 63 12.44 18.17 -15.17
CA ALA A 63 12.20 16.90 -14.47
C ALA A 63 13.49 16.08 -14.51
N LEU A 64 14.13 15.90 -13.35
CA LEU A 64 15.42 15.23 -13.22
C LEU A 64 15.27 13.96 -12.40
N LEU A 65 15.90 12.87 -12.83
CA LEU A 65 16.11 11.66 -12.06
C LEU A 65 17.58 11.57 -11.65
N PHE A 66 17.84 11.70 -10.34
CA PHE A 66 19.17 11.46 -9.79
C PHE A 66 19.32 9.99 -9.45
N THR A 67 20.40 9.39 -9.92
CA THR A 67 20.75 8.00 -9.56
C THR A 67 22.26 7.82 -9.59
N ASP A 68 22.77 6.66 -9.17
CA ASP A 68 24.18 6.34 -9.27
C ASP A 68 24.48 5.30 -10.34
N PHE A 69 25.76 4.97 -10.51
CA PHE A 69 26.23 4.02 -11.53
C PHE A 69 25.54 2.66 -11.50
N ARG A 70 25.10 2.17 -10.32
CA ARG A 70 24.44 0.87 -10.17
C ARG A 70 23.12 0.77 -10.94
N TYR A 71 22.44 1.90 -11.11
CA TYR A 71 21.09 1.98 -11.69
C TYR A 71 21.04 2.77 -13.00
N GLN A 72 22.17 3.28 -13.48
CA GLN A 72 22.21 4.15 -14.68
C GLN A 72 21.60 3.50 -15.92
N GLU A 73 21.99 2.24 -16.23
CA GLU A 73 21.46 1.52 -17.38
C GLU A 73 19.98 1.18 -17.22
N TRP A 74 19.59 0.85 -15.99
CA TRP A 74 18.19 0.56 -15.67
C TRP A 74 17.32 1.81 -15.86
N ALA A 75 17.73 2.93 -15.31
CA ALA A 75 17.04 4.21 -15.51
C ALA A 75 16.94 4.60 -16.99
N ALA A 76 18.03 4.46 -17.75
CA ALA A 76 18.06 4.77 -19.19
C ALA A 76 17.10 3.89 -20.01
N ALA A 77 16.84 2.65 -19.58
CA ALA A 77 15.90 1.74 -20.24
C ALA A 77 14.43 2.06 -19.94
N GLU A 78 14.14 2.54 -18.74
CA GLU A 78 12.76 2.70 -18.26
C GLU A 78 12.24 4.14 -18.30
N VAL A 79 13.10 5.15 -18.20
CA VAL A 79 12.70 6.55 -18.00
C VAL A 79 12.87 7.36 -19.29
N SER A 80 11.80 8.06 -19.70
CA SER A 80 11.82 8.87 -20.94
C SER A 80 11.48 10.35 -20.74
N GLU A 81 10.82 10.70 -19.63
CA GLU A 81 10.31 12.06 -19.38
C GLU A 81 11.14 12.81 -18.34
N PHE A 82 12.29 12.25 -17.94
CA PHE A 82 13.22 12.83 -17.00
C PHE A 82 14.63 12.80 -17.56
N ASP A 83 15.39 13.88 -17.38
CA ASP A 83 16.81 13.90 -17.62
C ASP A 83 17.53 13.15 -16.49
N ILE A 84 18.35 12.16 -16.85
CA ILE A 84 19.04 11.30 -15.89
C ILE A 84 20.36 11.96 -15.49
N VAL A 85 20.52 12.24 -14.19
CA VAL A 85 21.71 12.80 -13.58
C VAL A 85 22.42 11.74 -12.76
N VAL A 86 23.56 11.25 -13.22
CA VAL A 86 24.33 10.21 -12.53
C VAL A 86 25.38 10.83 -11.63
N TYR A 87 25.31 10.52 -10.32
CA TYR A 87 26.29 11.01 -9.34
C TYR A 87 27.28 9.90 -8.92
N GLN A 88 28.50 10.30 -8.54
CA GLN A 88 29.55 9.37 -8.08
C GLN A 88 29.84 9.50 -6.58
N ALA A 89 29.85 10.71 -6.06
CA ALA A 89 30.27 11.00 -4.67
C ALA A 89 29.10 11.32 -3.71
N GLY A 90 27.89 10.90 -4.10
CA GLY A 90 26.68 11.16 -3.31
C GLY A 90 25.81 12.28 -3.87
N LEU A 91 24.54 12.24 -3.49
CA LEU A 91 23.49 13.12 -4.04
C LEU A 91 23.71 14.61 -3.70
N GLY A 92 24.25 14.93 -2.52
CA GLY A 92 24.21 16.29 -1.95
C GLY A 92 24.80 17.37 -2.85
N ALA A 93 26.03 17.17 -3.35
CA ALA A 93 26.70 18.17 -4.17
C ALA A 93 25.99 18.39 -5.51
N VAL A 94 25.57 17.31 -6.17
CA VAL A 94 24.88 17.35 -7.46
C VAL A 94 23.49 17.97 -7.32
N LEU A 95 22.78 17.65 -6.24
CA LEU A 95 21.48 18.28 -5.95
C LEU A 95 21.67 19.78 -5.73
N ALA A 96 22.64 20.20 -4.92
CA ALA A 96 22.92 21.61 -4.69
C ALA A 96 23.24 22.36 -5.99
N GLU A 97 24.05 21.77 -6.88
CA GLU A 97 24.33 22.32 -8.20
C GLU A 97 23.05 22.56 -9.01
N GLN A 98 22.16 21.56 -9.07
CA GLN A 98 20.90 21.67 -9.80
C GLN A 98 19.93 22.66 -9.15
N LEU A 99 19.84 22.71 -7.81
CA LEU A 99 19.03 23.70 -7.10
C LEU A 99 19.48 25.13 -7.45
N GLY A 100 20.79 25.37 -7.50
CA GLY A 100 21.36 26.66 -7.90
C GLY A 100 21.09 27.01 -9.36
N ALA A 101 21.32 26.06 -10.29
CA ALA A 101 21.09 26.24 -11.72
C ALA A 101 19.62 26.53 -12.05
N LEU A 102 18.70 25.87 -11.34
CA LEU A 102 17.25 26.02 -11.51
C LEU A 102 16.65 27.14 -10.64
N ARG A 103 17.49 27.83 -9.83
CA ARG A 103 17.10 28.93 -8.95
C ARG A 103 15.98 28.56 -7.98
N VAL A 104 16.07 27.38 -7.34
CA VAL A 104 15.11 26.88 -6.37
C VAL A 104 15.34 27.58 -5.03
N GLY A 105 14.39 28.41 -4.60
CA GLY A 105 14.36 29.04 -3.29
C GLY A 105 13.54 28.27 -2.26
N ARG A 106 12.44 27.63 -2.72
CA ARG A 106 11.55 26.82 -1.86
C ARG A 106 11.44 25.41 -2.42
N LEU A 107 11.98 24.44 -1.67
CA LEU A 107 12.03 23.02 -2.07
C LEU A 107 11.07 22.20 -1.22
N GLY A 108 10.00 21.70 -1.83
CA GLY A 108 9.14 20.67 -1.24
C GLY A 108 9.89 19.34 -1.14
N PHE A 109 9.72 18.60 -0.06
CA PHE A 109 10.34 17.28 0.11
C PHE A 109 9.46 16.34 0.94
N GLU A 110 9.62 15.03 0.74
CA GLU A 110 8.88 13.99 1.44
C GLU A 110 9.55 13.69 2.78
N THR A 111 8.95 14.13 3.89
CA THR A 111 9.53 13.95 5.24
C THR A 111 9.45 12.50 5.70
N SER A 112 8.45 11.75 5.22
CA SER A 112 8.23 10.35 5.56
C SER A 112 9.24 9.39 4.92
N HIS A 113 9.92 9.83 3.85
CA HIS A 113 10.85 9.00 3.08
C HIS A 113 12.31 9.45 3.20
N LEU A 114 12.55 10.71 3.54
CA LEU A 114 13.89 11.25 3.72
C LEU A 114 14.33 11.09 5.18
N SER A 115 15.32 10.23 5.45
CA SER A 115 15.82 10.09 6.82
C SER A 115 16.44 11.41 7.31
N PHE A 116 16.38 11.67 8.62
CA PHE A 116 16.96 12.89 9.21
C PHE A 116 18.43 13.08 8.83
N GLY A 117 19.22 11.99 8.80
CA GLY A 117 20.62 12.08 8.39
C GLY A 117 20.81 12.42 6.90
N GLN A 118 19.91 11.99 6.03
CA GLN A 118 19.89 12.41 4.61
C GLN A 118 19.52 13.88 4.51
N TYR A 119 18.45 14.29 5.17
CA TYR A 119 18.03 15.70 5.25
C TYR A 119 19.18 16.61 5.67
N GLN A 120 19.89 16.29 6.79
CA GLN A 120 21.03 17.06 7.24
C GLN A 120 22.18 17.16 6.22
N ARG A 121 22.46 16.05 5.52
CA ARG A 121 23.49 16.05 4.46
C ARG A 121 23.11 16.92 3.27
N LEU A 122 21.85 16.87 2.84
CA LEU A 122 21.36 17.65 1.70
C LEU A 122 21.29 19.15 2.02
N THR A 123 20.76 19.51 3.19
CA THR A 123 20.69 20.91 3.64
C THR A 123 22.10 21.51 3.83
N LYS A 124 23.02 20.71 4.39
CA LYS A 124 24.43 21.14 4.51
C LYS A 124 25.08 21.34 3.13
N ALA A 125 24.86 20.44 2.19
CA ALA A 125 25.43 20.57 0.85
C ALA A 125 24.92 21.83 0.12
N ALA A 126 23.64 22.17 0.26
CA ALA A 126 23.06 23.39 -0.25
C ALA A 126 23.71 24.64 0.41
N ALA A 127 23.85 24.64 1.72
CA ALA A 127 24.49 25.74 2.46
C ALA A 127 26.00 25.90 2.10
N ASP A 128 26.74 24.80 1.98
CA ASP A 128 28.14 24.80 1.57
C ASP A 128 28.32 25.35 0.12
N ALA A 129 27.30 25.20 -0.72
CA ALA A 129 27.24 25.79 -2.07
C ALA A 129 26.79 27.27 -2.09
N GLY A 130 26.54 27.87 -0.90
CA GLY A 130 26.07 29.24 -0.76
C GLY A 130 24.61 29.46 -1.14
N LEU A 131 23.78 28.42 -1.13
CA LEU A 131 22.37 28.51 -1.46
C LEU A 131 21.51 28.70 -0.20
N GLU A 132 20.57 29.63 -0.26
CA GLU A 132 19.53 29.83 0.74
C GLU A 132 18.25 29.12 0.23
N VAL A 133 18.04 27.87 0.66
CA VAL A 133 16.88 27.06 0.28
C VAL A 133 15.99 26.83 1.47
N GLU A 134 14.73 27.24 1.39
CA GLU A 134 13.69 26.86 2.35
C GLU A 134 13.21 25.44 2.03
N TRP A 135 13.34 24.53 2.99
CA TRP A 135 12.88 23.15 2.89
C TRP A 135 11.47 23.00 3.45
N VAL A 136 10.50 22.71 2.60
CA VAL A 136 9.07 22.70 2.92
C VAL A 136 8.58 21.25 2.97
N PRO A 137 8.00 20.76 4.09
CA PRO A 137 7.32 19.47 4.12
C PRO A 137 6.24 19.39 3.05
N ALA A 138 6.27 18.32 2.25
CA ALA A 138 5.40 18.13 1.08
C ALA A 138 4.83 16.70 1.00
N ASP A 139 4.69 16.04 2.16
CA ASP A 139 4.03 14.73 2.25
C ASP A 139 2.57 14.85 1.82
N GLY A 140 2.08 13.84 1.13
CA GLY A 140 0.69 13.79 0.66
C GLY A 140 0.46 14.36 -0.74
N LEU A 141 1.39 15.14 -1.33
CA LEU A 141 1.18 15.72 -2.66
C LEU A 141 1.08 14.65 -3.75
N VAL A 142 2.05 13.75 -3.81
CA VAL A 142 2.06 12.67 -4.81
C VAL A 142 1.12 11.54 -4.39
N GLU A 143 1.04 11.26 -3.11
CA GLU A 143 0.12 10.28 -2.54
C GLU A 143 -1.34 10.63 -2.84
N GLY A 144 -1.72 11.90 -2.80
CA GLY A 144 -3.05 12.38 -3.20
C GLY A 144 -3.36 12.10 -4.68
N LEU A 145 -2.37 12.24 -5.57
CA LEU A 145 -2.54 11.85 -6.98
C LEU A 145 -2.67 10.33 -7.17
N ARG A 146 -2.05 9.52 -6.29
CA ARG A 146 -2.10 8.06 -6.32
C ARG A 146 -3.40 7.50 -5.74
N GLU A 147 -4.10 8.27 -4.91
CA GLU A 147 -5.34 7.84 -4.28
C GLU A 147 -6.40 7.42 -5.32
N VAL A 148 -6.57 8.20 -6.36
CA VAL A 148 -7.55 7.96 -7.43
C VAL A 148 -6.90 7.20 -8.58
N LYS A 149 -7.27 5.94 -8.75
CA LYS A 149 -6.69 5.02 -9.76
C LYS A 149 -7.33 5.26 -11.13
N ILE A 150 -6.50 5.36 -12.16
CA ILE A 150 -6.96 5.33 -13.55
C ILE A 150 -7.32 3.89 -13.95
N PRO A 151 -8.14 3.68 -15.00
CA PRO A 151 -8.57 2.33 -15.42
C PRO A 151 -7.41 1.34 -15.67
N ALA A 152 -6.28 1.82 -16.16
CA ALA A 152 -5.10 0.98 -16.38
C ALA A 152 -4.46 0.48 -15.08
N GLU A 153 -4.49 1.28 -14.01
CA GLU A 153 -4.03 0.89 -12.68
C GLU A 153 -4.99 -0.10 -12.02
N VAL A 154 -6.29 0.16 -12.12
CA VAL A 154 -7.33 -0.79 -11.67
C VAL A 154 -7.17 -2.16 -12.33
N ALA A 155 -6.87 -2.20 -13.64
CA ALA A 155 -6.65 -3.45 -14.36
C ALA A 155 -5.46 -4.24 -13.81
N LYS A 156 -4.36 -3.58 -13.44
CA LYS A 156 -3.19 -4.22 -12.80
C LYS A 156 -3.50 -4.74 -11.41
N MET A 157 -4.25 -3.98 -10.61
CA MET A 157 -4.69 -4.42 -9.28
C MET A 157 -5.62 -5.63 -9.36
N ARG A 158 -6.54 -5.67 -10.35
CA ARG A 158 -7.35 -6.86 -10.62
C ARG A 158 -6.50 -8.08 -11.00
N GLN A 159 -5.42 -7.90 -11.77
CA GLN A 159 -4.50 -8.99 -12.09
C GLN A 159 -3.76 -9.48 -10.85
N ALA A 160 -3.25 -8.57 -10.01
CA ALA A 160 -2.60 -8.93 -8.75
C ALA A 160 -3.55 -9.69 -7.82
N LEU A 161 -4.80 -9.24 -7.72
CA LEU A 161 -5.84 -9.87 -6.90
C LEU A 161 -6.22 -11.26 -7.43
N ALA A 162 -6.50 -11.41 -8.73
CA ALA A 162 -6.84 -12.70 -9.32
C ALA A 162 -5.71 -13.74 -9.13
N LEU A 163 -4.46 -13.30 -9.22
CA LEU A 163 -3.30 -14.15 -8.94
C LEU A 163 -3.24 -14.54 -7.46
N THR A 164 -3.51 -13.61 -6.56
CA THR A 164 -3.56 -13.83 -5.10
C THR A 164 -4.67 -14.82 -4.74
N GLU A 165 -5.87 -14.67 -5.27
CA GLU A 165 -7.01 -15.56 -5.07
C GLU A 165 -6.75 -17.00 -5.56
N LYS A 166 -6.12 -17.13 -6.73
CA LYS A 166 -5.69 -18.43 -7.25
C LYS A 166 -4.76 -19.11 -6.26
N VAL A 167 -3.72 -18.39 -5.80
CA VAL A 167 -2.74 -18.96 -4.86
C VAL A 167 -3.38 -19.26 -3.51
N PHE A 168 -4.29 -18.40 -3.02
CA PHE A 168 -5.04 -18.68 -1.80
C PHE A 168 -5.81 -20.02 -1.92
N THR A 169 -6.50 -20.24 -3.05
CA THR A 169 -7.24 -21.47 -3.30
C THR A 169 -6.32 -22.70 -3.29
N GLU A 170 -5.17 -22.59 -3.96
CA GLU A 170 -4.17 -23.68 -3.98
C GLU A 170 -3.59 -23.97 -2.61
N VAL A 171 -3.27 -22.93 -1.81
CA VAL A 171 -2.72 -23.07 -0.47
C VAL A 171 -3.75 -23.62 0.50
N SER A 172 -5.00 -23.16 0.41
CA SER A 172 -6.10 -23.68 1.23
C SER A 172 -6.31 -25.18 1.04
N ALA A 173 -6.14 -25.69 -0.17
CA ALA A 173 -6.22 -27.12 -0.46
C ALA A 173 -5.06 -27.95 0.16
N LEU A 174 -3.97 -27.32 0.56
CA LEU A 174 -2.85 -27.98 1.25
C LEU A 174 -3.04 -28.08 2.76
N LEU A 175 -3.96 -27.30 3.33
CA LEU A 175 -4.12 -27.20 4.77
C LEU A 175 -4.51 -28.55 5.36
N ARG A 176 -3.79 -28.96 6.41
CA ARG A 176 -4.07 -30.15 7.20
C ARG A 176 -3.45 -30.02 8.60
N PRO A 177 -3.98 -30.66 9.61
CA PRO A 177 -3.37 -30.66 10.93
C PRO A 177 -1.89 -31.08 10.88
N GLY A 178 -1.05 -30.42 11.66
CA GLY A 178 0.37 -30.65 11.73
C GLY A 178 1.24 -29.81 10.79
N LEU A 179 0.68 -29.12 9.77
CA LEU A 179 1.44 -28.11 9.03
C LEU A 179 1.71 -26.90 9.92
N THR A 180 2.91 -26.35 9.82
CA THR A 180 3.27 -25.13 10.55
C THR A 180 2.84 -23.86 9.79
N GLU A 181 2.53 -22.80 10.54
CA GLU A 181 2.26 -21.46 9.97
C GLU A 181 3.38 -21.02 9.02
N ALA A 182 4.64 -21.19 9.43
CA ALA A 182 5.81 -20.86 8.59
C ALA A 182 5.85 -21.65 7.27
N ARG A 183 5.43 -22.92 7.30
CA ARG A 183 5.38 -23.73 6.07
C ARG A 183 4.29 -23.24 5.14
N ILE A 184 3.14 -22.83 5.67
CA ILE A 184 2.04 -22.26 4.88
C ILE A 184 2.48 -20.93 4.26
N ALA A 185 3.10 -20.04 5.05
CA ALA A 185 3.63 -18.76 4.57
C ALA A 185 4.66 -18.93 3.45
N TRP A 186 5.55 -19.94 3.56
CA TRP A 186 6.48 -20.28 2.50
C TRP A 186 5.78 -20.76 1.21
N GLU A 187 4.73 -21.59 1.34
CA GLU A 187 3.95 -22.04 0.17
C GLU A 187 3.24 -20.86 -0.52
N ILE A 188 2.76 -19.88 0.25
CA ILE A 188 2.18 -18.64 -0.30
C ILE A 188 3.23 -17.90 -1.13
N GLU A 189 4.38 -17.56 -0.56
CA GLU A 189 5.44 -16.83 -1.26
C GLU A 189 5.90 -17.56 -2.52
N ARG A 190 6.23 -18.85 -2.38
CA ARG A 190 6.70 -19.67 -3.50
C ARG A 190 5.70 -19.65 -4.66
N ARG A 191 4.41 -19.90 -4.35
CA ARG A 191 3.37 -19.98 -5.39
C ARG A 191 3.04 -18.64 -6.01
N LEU A 192 3.05 -17.54 -5.26
CA LEU A 192 2.90 -16.19 -5.81
C LEU A 192 4.00 -15.90 -6.85
N ARG A 193 5.26 -16.21 -6.53
CA ARG A 193 6.37 -16.03 -7.46
C ARG A 193 6.28 -16.95 -8.69
N GLU A 194 5.95 -18.22 -8.49
CA GLU A 194 5.76 -19.20 -9.58
C GLU A 194 4.57 -18.83 -10.49
N ALA A 195 3.55 -18.20 -9.94
CA ALA A 195 2.39 -17.71 -10.71
C ALA A 195 2.66 -16.40 -11.46
N GLY A 196 3.83 -15.77 -11.30
CA GLY A 196 4.26 -14.59 -12.03
C GLY A 196 4.12 -13.26 -11.28
N ALA A 197 3.90 -13.27 -9.96
CA ALA A 197 4.01 -12.07 -9.16
C ALA A 197 5.46 -11.57 -9.12
N GLU A 198 5.67 -10.25 -9.17
CA GLU A 198 6.99 -9.63 -8.94
C GLU A 198 7.53 -9.95 -7.54
N GLY A 199 6.64 -10.21 -6.59
CA GLY A 199 6.93 -10.57 -5.22
C GLY A 199 5.67 -10.48 -4.36
N LEU A 200 5.89 -10.56 -3.06
CA LEU A 200 4.86 -10.30 -2.07
C LEU A 200 4.53 -8.79 -2.01
N ALA A 201 3.26 -8.45 -1.79
CA ALA A 201 2.87 -7.08 -1.43
C ALA A 201 3.38 -6.74 -0.02
N PHE A 202 3.29 -7.72 0.89
CA PHE A 202 3.78 -7.69 2.28
C PHE A 202 4.10 -9.12 2.75
N PRO A 203 4.86 -9.29 3.86
CA PRO A 203 5.07 -10.62 4.45
C PRO A 203 3.73 -11.25 4.86
N PRO A 204 3.38 -12.46 4.38
CA PRO A 204 2.08 -13.04 4.64
C PRO A 204 1.88 -13.32 6.13
N ILE A 205 0.64 -13.11 6.61
CA ILE A 205 0.23 -13.49 7.95
C ILE A 205 -0.47 -14.84 7.86
N VAL A 206 0.04 -15.82 8.59
CA VAL A 206 -0.63 -17.09 8.82
C VAL A 206 -0.68 -17.28 10.34
N ALA A 207 -1.88 -17.16 10.89
CA ALA A 207 -2.08 -17.17 12.34
C ALA A 207 -3.17 -18.18 12.71
N ALA A 208 -2.80 -19.23 13.47
CA ALA A 208 -3.71 -20.30 13.82
C ALA A 208 -3.99 -20.36 15.33
N GLY A 209 -5.18 -20.81 15.72
CA GLY A 209 -5.61 -20.92 17.10
C GLY A 209 -5.44 -19.61 17.86
N ALA A 210 -4.84 -19.63 19.03
CA ALA A 210 -4.61 -18.44 19.87
C ALA A 210 -3.70 -17.39 19.19
N ASN A 211 -2.87 -17.75 18.22
CA ASN A 211 -2.05 -16.81 17.46
C ASN A 211 -2.90 -15.90 16.58
N SER A 212 -4.07 -16.35 16.11
CA SER A 212 -4.98 -15.55 15.31
C SER A 212 -5.62 -14.38 16.08
N ALA A 213 -5.48 -14.34 17.41
CA ALA A 213 -5.83 -13.17 18.22
C ALA A 213 -4.84 -11.99 18.06
N ARG A 214 -3.77 -12.15 17.28
CA ARG A 214 -2.76 -11.12 17.00
C ARG A 214 -2.87 -10.67 15.54
N PRO A 215 -3.43 -9.48 15.25
CA PRO A 215 -3.64 -9.03 13.87
C PRO A 215 -2.39 -9.09 12.97
N HIS A 216 -1.22 -8.72 13.51
CA HIS A 216 0.08 -8.73 12.81
C HIS A 216 0.98 -9.88 13.28
N HIS A 217 0.41 -11.08 13.45
CA HIS A 217 1.19 -12.27 13.81
C HIS A 217 2.24 -12.59 12.75
N ARG A 218 3.41 -13.03 13.20
CA ARG A 218 4.45 -13.54 12.30
C ARG A 218 4.41 -15.07 12.30
N PRO A 219 4.25 -15.70 11.12
CA PRO A 219 4.17 -17.16 11.00
C PRO A 219 5.38 -17.85 11.60
N GLY A 220 5.13 -18.82 12.50
CA GLY A 220 6.15 -19.52 13.24
C GLY A 220 6.03 -21.05 13.15
N GLY A 221 6.65 -21.71 14.11
CA GLY A 221 6.64 -23.19 14.21
C GLY A 221 5.35 -23.79 14.77
N TYR A 222 4.30 -22.98 15.04
CA TYR A 222 3.02 -23.48 15.51
C TYR A 222 2.39 -24.38 14.45
N ALA A 223 2.05 -25.63 14.85
CA ALA A 223 1.40 -26.60 13.98
C ALA A 223 -0.12 -26.47 14.10
N ILE A 224 -0.77 -26.14 12.99
CA ILE A 224 -2.23 -25.94 12.93
C ILE A 224 -2.98 -27.20 13.37
N GLN A 225 -4.10 -27.00 14.06
CA GLN A 225 -4.96 -28.05 14.58
C GLN A 225 -6.35 -28.00 13.92
N ALA A 226 -7.08 -29.11 14.00
CA ALA A 226 -8.49 -29.10 13.60
C ALA A 226 -9.34 -28.34 14.64
N GLY A 227 -10.38 -27.64 14.16
CA GLY A 227 -11.34 -26.94 15.01
C GLY A 227 -10.88 -25.57 15.52
N GLU A 228 -9.74 -25.04 15.06
CA GLU A 228 -9.26 -23.70 15.42
C GLU A 228 -9.30 -22.73 14.25
N PRO A 229 -9.51 -21.41 14.48
CA PRO A 229 -9.45 -20.40 13.42
C PRO A 229 -8.05 -20.30 12.85
N ILE A 230 -7.95 -20.15 11.53
CA ILE A 230 -6.71 -19.94 10.80
C ILE A 230 -6.90 -18.70 9.93
N ILE A 231 -6.32 -17.57 10.32
CA ILE A 231 -6.26 -16.36 9.51
C ILE A 231 -5.12 -16.55 8.51
N ILE A 232 -5.43 -16.35 7.23
CA ILE A 232 -4.46 -16.27 6.14
C ILE A 232 -4.67 -14.92 5.45
N ASP A 233 -3.66 -14.06 5.55
CA ASP A 233 -3.63 -12.72 5.00
C ASP A 233 -2.42 -12.62 4.09
N MET A 234 -2.66 -12.28 2.82
CA MET A 234 -1.67 -12.38 1.76
C MET A 234 -1.97 -11.45 0.59
N GLY A 235 -0.93 -10.99 -0.06
CA GLY A 235 -1.03 -10.20 -1.27
C GLY A 235 0.15 -10.41 -2.21
N GLY A 236 -0.14 -10.51 -3.51
CA GLY A 236 0.85 -10.50 -4.58
C GLY A 236 1.01 -9.10 -5.17
N ARG A 237 2.14 -8.87 -5.86
CA ARG A 237 2.42 -7.62 -6.58
C ARG A 237 2.58 -7.91 -8.06
N VAL A 238 1.87 -7.13 -8.90
CA VAL A 238 1.95 -7.19 -10.36
C VAL A 238 2.19 -5.79 -10.92
N GLU A 239 3.23 -5.61 -11.69
CA GLU A 239 3.65 -4.31 -12.23
C GLU A 239 3.68 -3.19 -11.17
N GLY A 240 4.13 -3.54 -9.94
CA GLY A 240 4.22 -2.65 -8.78
C GLY A 240 2.93 -2.52 -7.97
N TYR A 241 1.77 -2.87 -8.52
CA TYR A 241 0.49 -2.75 -7.82
C TYR A 241 0.24 -3.95 -6.91
N CYS A 242 -0.18 -3.65 -5.68
CA CYS A 242 -0.43 -4.61 -4.63
C CYS A 242 -1.87 -5.16 -4.71
N ALA A 243 -2.03 -6.43 -4.34
CA ALA A 243 -3.28 -6.98 -3.85
C ALA A 243 -3.20 -7.15 -2.35
N ASP A 244 -4.36 -7.21 -1.71
CA ASP A 244 -4.54 -7.46 -0.29
C ASP A 244 -5.78 -8.32 -0.06
N LEU A 245 -5.64 -9.42 0.68
CA LEU A 245 -6.70 -10.41 0.85
C LEU A 245 -6.54 -11.18 2.15
N THR A 246 -7.55 -11.13 3.01
CA THR A 246 -7.63 -11.99 4.19
C THR A 246 -8.85 -12.90 4.12
N ARG A 247 -8.64 -14.18 4.46
CA ARG A 247 -9.70 -15.12 4.82
C ARG A 247 -9.35 -15.84 6.11
N THR A 248 -10.37 -16.08 6.92
CA THR A 248 -10.26 -16.99 8.06
C THR A 248 -10.90 -18.32 7.68
N VAL A 249 -10.15 -19.40 7.81
CA VAL A 249 -10.60 -20.77 7.52
C VAL A 249 -10.52 -21.64 8.76
N ILE A 250 -11.16 -22.81 8.71
CA ILE A 250 -11.13 -23.81 9.77
C ILE A 250 -10.97 -25.19 9.16
N LEU A 251 -10.25 -26.08 9.83
CA LEU A 251 -10.13 -27.48 9.44
C LEU A 251 -11.10 -28.35 10.23
N GLY A 252 -11.92 -29.14 9.53
CA GLY A 252 -12.92 -30.02 10.15
C GLY A 252 -14.19 -29.25 10.56
N GLU A 253 -14.83 -29.69 11.63
CA GLU A 253 -16.09 -29.12 12.11
C GLU A 253 -15.85 -27.75 12.76
N ALA A 254 -16.62 -26.74 12.35
CA ALA A 254 -16.56 -25.40 12.92
C ALA A 254 -17.26 -25.36 14.29
N PRO A 255 -16.56 -25.02 15.39
CA PRO A 255 -17.19 -24.82 16.69
C PRO A 255 -18.24 -23.70 16.67
N GLU A 256 -19.24 -23.77 17.54
CA GLU A 256 -20.31 -22.77 17.62
C GLU A 256 -19.78 -21.35 17.79
N ARG A 257 -18.82 -21.15 18.68
CA ARG A 257 -18.19 -19.84 18.89
C ARG A 257 -17.51 -19.30 17.61
N PHE A 258 -16.88 -20.17 16.81
CA PHE A 258 -16.30 -19.75 15.55
C PHE A 258 -17.38 -19.28 14.58
N ARG A 259 -18.48 -20.03 14.43
CA ARG A 259 -19.61 -19.66 13.57
C ARG A 259 -20.24 -18.34 13.97
N GLU A 260 -20.41 -18.11 15.29
CA GLU A 260 -20.93 -16.85 15.85
C GLU A 260 -20.04 -15.67 15.43
N ILE A 261 -18.73 -15.72 15.76
CA ILE A 261 -17.79 -14.62 15.50
C ILE A 261 -17.61 -14.39 13.99
N TYR A 262 -17.46 -15.47 13.22
CA TYR A 262 -17.33 -15.38 11.76
C TYR A 262 -18.55 -14.71 11.13
N SER A 263 -19.75 -15.14 11.50
CA SER A 263 -21.00 -14.57 11.00
C SER A 263 -21.15 -13.09 11.38
N LEU A 264 -20.67 -12.70 12.56
CA LEU A 264 -20.70 -11.31 13.02
C LEU A 264 -19.74 -10.45 12.20
N VAL A 265 -18.49 -10.89 12.00
CA VAL A 265 -17.49 -10.21 11.16
C VAL A 265 -17.99 -10.10 9.73
N ARG A 266 -18.56 -11.17 9.16
CA ARG A 266 -19.13 -11.16 7.81
C ARG A 266 -20.27 -10.16 7.65
N ARG A 267 -21.18 -10.08 8.63
CA ARG A 267 -22.27 -9.08 8.62
C ARG A 267 -21.71 -7.65 8.65
N ALA A 268 -20.69 -7.41 9.48
CA ALA A 268 -20.04 -6.10 9.56
C ALA A 268 -19.38 -5.71 8.23
N GLN A 269 -18.67 -6.66 7.60
CA GLN A 269 -18.06 -6.47 6.29
C GLN A 269 -19.11 -6.17 5.21
N THR A 270 -20.14 -7.01 5.09
CA THR A 270 -21.22 -6.84 4.10
C THR A 270 -21.91 -5.48 4.25
N ARG A 271 -22.12 -5.02 5.50
CA ARG A 271 -22.72 -3.71 5.75
C ARG A 271 -21.84 -2.56 5.25
N ALA A 272 -20.54 -2.65 5.45
CA ALA A 272 -19.60 -1.66 4.96
C ALA A 272 -19.52 -1.68 3.43
N GLU A 273 -19.34 -2.84 2.82
CA GLU A 273 -19.31 -3.04 1.36
C GLU A 273 -20.54 -2.44 0.66
N ALA A 274 -21.72 -2.65 1.24
CA ALA A 274 -22.98 -2.14 0.70
C ALA A 274 -23.17 -0.63 0.92
N GLY A 275 -22.48 -0.02 1.88
CA GLY A 275 -22.67 1.38 2.26
C GLY A 275 -21.62 2.34 1.71
N LEU A 276 -20.42 1.84 1.39
CA LEU A 276 -19.31 2.68 0.89
C LEU A 276 -19.61 3.26 -0.49
N LYS A 277 -19.28 4.55 -0.67
CA LYS A 277 -19.40 5.26 -1.94
C LYS A 277 -18.60 6.56 -1.92
N ALA A 278 -18.39 7.17 -3.08
CA ALA A 278 -17.76 8.48 -3.18
C ALA A 278 -18.58 9.56 -2.48
N GLY A 279 -17.91 10.60 -1.96
CA GLY A 279 -18.50 11.69 -1.21
C GLY A 279 -18.80 11.37 0.26
N MET A 280 -18.60 10.13 0.70
CA MET A 280 -18.71 9.73 2.10
C MET A 280 -17.45 10.11 2.87
N GLU A 281 -17.57 10.55 4.10
CA GLU A 281 -16.45 10.67 5.02
C GLU A 281 -15.89 9.29 5.38
N SER A 282 -14.58 9.13 5.35
CA SER A 282 -13.90 7.84 5.62
C SER A 282 -14.17 7.33 7.04
N LEU A 283 -14.32 8.25 8.01
CA LEU A 283 -14.75 7.93 9.37
C LEU A 283 -16.16 7.31 9.40
N ALA A 284 -17.09 7.82 8.60
CA ALA A 284 -18.42 7.23 8.47
C ALA A 284 -18.36 5.85 7.79
N GLY A 285 -17.39 5.65 6.86
CA GLY A 285 -17.11 4.35 6.26
C GLY A 285 -16.71 3.30 7.29
N ASP A 286 -15.79 3.63 8.20
CA ASP A 286 -15.38 2.75 9.32
C ASP A 286 -16.58 2.43 10.22
N ALA A 287 -17.41 3.41 10.54
CA ALA A 287 -18.57 3.25 11.42
C ALA A 287 -19.57 2.20 10.91
N LEU A 288 -19.70 2.01 9.58
CA LEU A 288 -20.61 1.02 8.98
C LEU A 288 -20.38 -0.40 9.52
N ALA A 289 -19.11 -0.78 9.68
CA ALA A 289 -18.78 -2.11 10.23
C ALA A 289 -18.65 -2.09 11.76
N ARG A 290 -18.00 -1.05 12.28
CA ARG A 290 -17.69 -0.94 13.71
C ARG A 290 -18.92 -0.94 14.58
N GLU A 291 -19.98 -0.24 14.19
CA GLU A 291 -21.24 -0.20 14.95
C GLU A 291 -21.85 -1.58 15.14
N ILE A 292 -21.80 -2.46 14.14
CA ILE A 292 -22.32 -3.83 14.24
C ILE A 292 -21.53 -4.63 15.28
N ILE A 293 -20.20 -4.51 15.27
CA ILE A 293 -19.31 -5.21 16.19
C ILE A 293 -19.49 -4.68 17.64
N VAL A 294 -19.60 -3.35 17.78
CA VAL A 294 -19.85 -2.70 19.10
C VAL A 294 -21.20 -3.11 19.69
N GLN A 295 -22.26 -3.08 18.89
CA GLN A 295 -23.61 -3.48 19.32
C GLN A 295 -23.68 -4.96 19.75
N ALA A 296 -22.83 -5.82 19.20
CA ALA A 296 -22.71 -7.21 19.61
C ALA A 296 -21.82 -7.42 20.87
N GLY A 297 -21.27 -6.33 21.44
CA GLY A 297 -20.43 -6.40 22.65
C GLY A 297 -18.95 -6.69 22.40
N TYR A 298 -18.49 -6.65 21.14
CA TYR A 298 -17.09 -6.95 20.77
C TYR A 298 -16.28 -5.70 20.34
N GLY A 299 -16.74 -4.49 20.68
CA GLY A 299 -16.09 -3.25 20.26
C GLY A 299 -14.61 -3.15 20.62
N GLU A 300 -14.22 -3.57 21.82
CA GLU A 300 -12.81 -3.58 22.26
C GLU A 300 -11.95 -4.65 21.56
N ALA A 301 -12.59 -5.65 20.97
CA ALA A 301 -11.93 -6.71 20.21
C ALA A 301 -11.68 -6.35 18.73
N PHE A 302 -12.13 -5.16 18.27
CA PHE A 302 -11.86 -4.59 16.94
C PHE A 302 -11.02 -3.33 17.08
N GLY A 303 -9.73 -3.50 17.27
CA GLY A 303 -8.79 -2.44 17.65
C GLY A 303 -8.07 -1.71 16.50
N HIS A 304 -8.35 -2.02 15.24
CA HIS A 304 -7.75 -1.37 14.07
C HIS A 304 -8.81 -0.66 13.21
N SER A 305 -8.37 0.09 12.20
CA SER A 305 -9.22 0.71 11.19
C SER A 305 -9.96 -0.33 10.37
N LEU A 306 -11.11 0.01 9.81
CA LEU A 306 -11.85 -0.88 8.91
C LEU A 306 -11.05 -1.23 7.66
N GLY A 307 -10.17 -0.32 7.22
CA GLY A 307 -9.34 -0.55 6.05
C GLY A 307 -8.49 0.65 5.66
N HIS A 308 -7.80 0.50 4.55
CA HIS A 308 -6.88 1.49 4.00
C HIS A 308 -6.90 1.46 2.47
N GLY A 309 -6.34 2.49 1.85
CA GLY A 309 -6.08 2.51 0.42
C GLY A 309 -5.02 1.48 0.03
N VAL A 310 -5.15 0.94 -1.16
CA VAL A 310 -4.18 0.01 -1.78
C VAL A 310 -3.83 0.52 -3.16
N GLY A 311 -2.56 0.36 -3.55
CA GLY A 311 -2.06 0.73 -4.88
C GLY A 311 -0.64 0.26 -5.12
N LEU A 312 0.28 1.18 -5.38
CA LEU A 312 1.72 0.90 -5.43
C LEU A 312 2.29 0.57 -4.05
N ALA A 313 1.78 1.20 -3.00
CA ALA A 313 1.98 0.76 -1.62
C ALA A 313 0.79 -0.12 -1.21
N VAL A 314 1.04 -1.10 -0.33
CA VAL A 314 -0.04 -1.89 0.27
C VAL A 314 -0.91 -1.01 1.16
N HIS A 315 -0.30 -0.11 1.94
CA HIS A 315 -0.99 0.88 2.74
C HIS A 315 -0.78 2.28 2.13
N GLU A 316 -1.85 2.88 1.64
CA GLU A 316 -1.87 4.27 1.16
C GLU A 316 -3.21 4.95 1.49
N ALA A 317 -3.39 6.19 1.10
CA ALA A 317 -4.65 6.90 1.25
C ALA A 317 -5.76 6.30 0.34
N PRO A 318 -7.03 6.42 0.79
CA PRO A 318 -7.53 6.94 2.06
C PRO A 318 -7.52 5.90 3.18
N SER A 319 -7.70 6.31 4.44
CA SER A 319 -7.85 5.40 5.58
C SER A 319 -9.30 5.37 6.05
N LEU A 320 -9.93 4.19 6.10
CA LEU A 320 -11.24 3.97 6.72
C LEU A 320 -11.04 3.78 8.23
N SER A 321 -10.93 4.89 8.98
CA SER A 321 -10.44 4.89 10.36
C SER A 321 -11.40 5.61 11.32
N PRO A 322 -11.54 5.14 12.57
CA PRO A 322 -12.28 5.87 13.60
C PRO A 322 -11.52 7.10 14.13
N VAL A 323 -10.28 7.34 13.69
CA VAL A 323 -9.43 8.44 14.12
C VAL A 323 -9.80 9.70 13.32
N LYS A 324 -10.30 10.74 14.02
CA LYS A 324 -10.81 11.96 13.40
C LYS A 324 -9.78 12.71 12.55
N GLU A 325 -8.55 12.71 12.98
CA GLU A 325 -7.42 13.36 12.31
C GLU A 325 -7.07 12.73 10.95
N ARG A 326 -7.56 11.51 10.70
CA ARG A 326 -7.40 10.78 9.44
C ARG A 326 -8.64 10.84 8.54
N ASN A 327 -9.67 11.59 8.96
CA ASN A 327 -10.91 11.66 8.22
C ASN A 327 -10.72 12.44 6.91
N THR A 328 -11.08 11.80 5.80
CA THR A 328 -11.07 12.38 4.46
C THR A 328 -12.35 12.02 3.73
N VAL A 329 -12.63 12.69 2.62
CA VAL A 329 -13.77 12.36 1.76
C VAL A 329 -13.34 11.34 0.72
N LEU A 330 -14.00 10.18 0.67
CA LEU A 330 -13.72 9.12 -0.30
C LEU A 330 -13.99 9.62 -1.73
N GLN A 331 -13.05 9.38 -2.61
CA GLN A 331 -13.13 9.77 -4.00
C GLN A 331 -13.51 8.59 -4.91
N ALA A 332 -14.27 8.85 -5.96
CA ALA A 332 -14.51 7.83 -7.00
C ALA A 332 -13.17 7.48 -7.70
N GLY A 333 -12.87 6.20 -7.79
CA GLY A 333 -11.58 5.69 -8.30
C GLY A 333 -10.60 5.28 -7.20
N SER A 334 -10.85 5.61 -5.93
CA SER A 334 -10.05 5.05 -4.82
C SER A 334 -10.30 3.55 -4.68
N ILE A 335 -9.26 2.77 -4.36
CA ILE A 335 -9.39 1.36 -3.99
C ILE A 335 -8.99 1.22 -2.54
N VAL A 336 -9.86 0.59 -1.74
CA VAL A 336 -9.68 0.41 -0.30
C VAL A 336 -9.87 -1.04 0.09
N THR A 337 -9.27 -1.45 1.21
CA THR A 337 -9.62 -2.72 1.90
C THR A 337 -10.87 -2.52 2.75
N VAL A 338 -11.62 -3.61 2.95
CA VAL A 338 -12.75 -3.70 3.89
C VAL A 338 -12.52 -4.95 4.73
N GLU A 339 -11.88 -4.77 5.89
CA GLU A 339 -11.26 -5.85 6.66
C GLU A 339 -11.65 -5.87 8.16
N PRO A 340 -12.94 -5.86 8.51
CA PRO A 340 -13.29 -5.95 9.92
C PRO A 340 -12.75 -7.23 10.54
N GLY A 341 -12.36 -7.15 11.82
CA GLY A 341 -11.86 -8.30 12.57
C GLY A 341 -12.26 -8.27 14.03
N ILE A 342 -12.37 -9.45 14.63
CA ILE A 342 -12.59 -9.66 16.07
C ILE A 342 -11.49 -10.57 16.61
N TYR A 343 -10.75 -10.09 17.59
CA TYR A 343 -9.58 -10.76 18.16
C TYR A 343 -9.77 -10.96 19.65
N LEU A 344 -9.84 -12.24 20.08
CA LEU A 344 -10.15 -12.61 21.46
C LEU A 344 -8.95 -13.33 22.10
N SER A 345 -8.30 -12.66 23.04
CA SER A 345 -7.12 -13.19 23.72
C SER A 345 -7.39 -14.59 24.32
N GLY A 346 -6.47 -15.52 24.08
CA GLY A 346 -6.57 -16.90 24.56
C GLY A 346 -7.49 -17.82 23.75
N TRP A 347 -8.29 -17.26 22.82
CA TRP A 347 -9.13 -18.06 21.92
C TRP A 347 -8.64 -18.00 20.47
N GLY A 348 -8.58 -16.83 19.89
CA GLY A 348 -8.21 -16.63 18.50
C GLY A 348 -8.87 -15.39 17.90
N GLY A 349 -8.89 -15.31 16.60
CA GLY A 349 -9.47 -14.17 15.85
C GLY A 349 -10.07 -14.58 14.52
N VAL A 350 -10.90 -13.69 14.01
CA VAL A 350 -11.47 -13.75 12.65
C VAL A 350 -11.28 -12.41 12.01
N ARG A 351 -10.67 -12.37 10.81
CA ARG A 351 -10.63 -11.23 9.88
C ARG A 351 -11.10 -11.72 8.51
N LEU A 352 -11.94 -10.93 7.87
CA LEU A 352 -12.40 -11.13 6.50
C LEU A 352 -12.14 -9.84 5.75
N GLU A 353 -11.51 -9.92 4.59
CA GLU A 353 -11.07 -8.75 3.84
C GLU A 353 -11.35 -8.89 2.37
N ASP A 354 -11.86 -7.83 1.80
CA ASP A 354 -12.02 -7.65 0.36
C ASP A 354 -11.45 -6.30 -0.08
N MET A 355 -10.94 -6.23 -1.29
CA MET A 355 -10.62 -4.96 -1.97
C MET A 355 -11.86 -4.41 -2.65
N ALA A 356 -12.12 -3.12 -2.49
CA ALA A 356 -13.29 -2.44 -3.03
C ALA A 356 -12.89 -1.18 -3.82
N LEU A 357 -13.38 -1.05 -5.05
CA LEU A 357 -13.26 0.15 -5.87
C LEU A 357 -14.43 1.08 -5.55
N ILE A 358 -14.14 2.26 -5.04
CA ILE A 358 -15.13 3.29 -4.73
C ILE A 358 -15.64 3.90 -6.03
N GLN A 359 -16.94 3.83 -6.26
CA GLN A 359 -17.64 4.45 -7.37
C GLN A 359 -18.54 5.60 -6.88
N ALA A 360 -19.15 6.33 -7.79
CA ALA A 360 -19.97 7.51 -7.47
C ALA A 360 -21.11 7.21 -6.48
N ASP A 361 -21.76 6.05 -6.63
CA ASP A 361 -22.98 5.67 -5.90
C ASP A 361 -22.85 4.38 -5.06
N ARG A 362 -21.76 3.66 -5.21
CA ARG A 362 -21.49 2.35 -4.53
C ARG A 362 -20.01 2.02 -4.46
N ALA A 363 -19.68 0.96 -3.73
CA ALA A 363 -18.41 0.25 -3.88
C ALA A 363 -18.59 -0.97 -4.80
N GLU A 364 -17.64 -1.19 -5.68
CA GLU A 364 -17.51 -2.41 -6.47
C GLU A 364 -16.51 -3.33 -5.78
N ILE A 365 -16.96 -4.48 -5.29
CA ILE A 365 -16.05 -5.45 -4.68
C ILE A 365 -15.24 -6.12 -5.77
N LEU A 366 -13.91 -5.99 -5.66
CA LEU A 366 -12.97 -6.53 -6.64
C LEU A 366 -12.64 -8.00 -6.37
N THR A 367 -12.69 -8.41 -5.11
CA THR A 367 -12.40 -9.78 -4.65
C THR A 367 -13.51 -10.73 -5.10
N GLY A 368 -13.11 -11.75 -5.84
CA GLY A 368 -14.02 -12.80 -6.32
C GLY A 368 -14.02 -14.07 -5.46
N LEU A 369 -13.10 -14.17 -4.49
CA LEU A 369 -12.98 -15.34 -3.62
C LEU A 369 -14.15 -15.42 -2.62
N GLY A 370 -14.84 -16.57 -2.62
CA GLY A 370 -15.95 -16.85 -1.70
C GLY A 370 -15.53 -16.88 -0.22
N PHE A 371 -16.55 -17.05 0.64
CA PHE A 371 -16.41 -17.18 2.08
C PHE A 371 -16.61 -18.63 2.50
N TYR A 372 -16.21 -18.94 3.74
CA TYR A 372 -16.42 -20.26 4.30
C TYR A 372 -17.90 -20.46 4.61
N ASP A 373 -18.49 -21.53 4.07
CA ASP A 373 -19.84 -21.98 4.38
C ASP A 373 -19.78 -23.14 5.38
N PHE A 374 -20.57 -23.09 6.46
CA PHE A 374 -20.64 -24.12 7.52
C PHE A 374 -22.04 -24.52 7.87
#